data_caaa5c61f922567bbda7309b7e9d6569
#
_entry.id   caaa5c61f922567bbda7309b7e9d6569
#
_cell.length_a   1.000
_cell.length_b   1.000
_cell.length_c   1.000
_cell.angle_alpha   90.00
_cell.angle_beta   90.00
_cell.angle_gamma   90.00
#
_symmetry.space_group_name_H-M   'P 1'
#
loop_
_entity.id
_entity.type
_entity.pdbx_description
1 polymer ?
#
loop_
_entity_poly.entity_id
_entity_poly.type
_entity_poly.pdbx_seq_one_letter_code
_entity_poly.pdbx_strand_id
1 'polypeptide(L)'
;FPNHKHVFMADNDDSNTGEVEAKKAAAFIQKAGGHAEIQMPETKGDYNDHKNDEAIEGELILQNVDVPVEFDFLRNASGRFLNTKDNIGGVLKVHGVDVRYNVIKKKMEIDIPDMKFIADMHEEASLIEIEDRCINMGIPHTKVRDYLKVLAREYNPVKEWIDSEPWDGVDRLPDFFSSLTTEESAQLKEMLLRKWLIACVAAAYEENGVELEGILVLQGAQGLGKTLWFKRLCDYNKGWLLEGATLNPSDKDSVKRAVSHWIVELGEIE
;
A
#
# COMPACT_ATOMS: atom_id res chain seq x y z
N PHE A 1 -3.86 -18.73 -12.40
CA PHE A 1 -4.58 -18.55 -11.12
C PHE A 1 -4.00 -17.35 -10.36
N PRO A 2 -4.18 -16.11 -10.84
CA PRO A 2 -3.48 -14.94 -10.31
C PRO A 2 -3.88 -14.54 -8.88
N ASN A 3 -4.96 -15.10 -8.34
CA ASN A 3 -5.48 -14.72 -7.01
C ASN A 3 -5.22 -15.78 -5.91
N HIS A 4 -4.41 -16.80 -6.18
CA HIS A 4 -4.09 -17.82 -5.19
C HIS A 4 -2.61 -17.74 -4.81
N LYS A 5 -2.33 -17.81 -3.51
CA LYS A 5 -0.99 -18.00 -2.99
C LYS A 5 -0.63 -19.48 -3.11
N HIS A 6 0.47 -19.79 -3.79
CA HIS A 6 1.00 -21.13 -3.93
C HIS A 6 2.18 -21.29 -2.96
N VAL A 7 2.14 -22.30 -2.11
CA VAL A 7 3.24 -22.62 -1.20
C VAL A 7 3.82 -23.95 -1.63
N PHE A 8 5.11 -23.98 -1.95
CA PHE A 8 5.85 -25.17 -2.31
C PHE A 8 6.64 -25.64 -1.07
N MET A 9 6.44 -26.87 -0.67
CA MET A 9 7.22 -27.50 0.38
C MET A 9 8.43 -28.18 -0.26
N ALA A 10 9.62 -27.79 0.16
CA ALA A 10 10.88 -28.36 -0.33
C ALA A 10 11.57 -29.18 0.77
N ASP A 11 12.22 -30.26 0.38
CA ASP A 11 13.04 -31.06 1.29
C ASP A 11 14.37 -30.34 1.57
N ASN A 12 14.83 -30.44 2.80
CA ASN A 12 16.16 -29.96 3.22
C ASN A 12 17.13 -31.13 3.25
N ASP A 13 17.60 -31.58 2.09
CA ASP A 13 18.54 -32.69 1.97
C ASP A 13 19.90 -32.26 1.38
N ASP A 14 20.88 -33.17 1.43
CA ASP A 14 22.22 -32.91 0.95
C ASP A 14 22.28 -32.76 -0.60
N SER A 15 21.26 -33.22 -1.30
CA SER A 15 21.20 -33.13 -2.78
C SER A 15 20.70 -31.77 -3.27
N ASN A 16 20.03 -31.01 -2.43
CA ASN A 16 19.31 -29.77 -2.76
C ASN A 16 18.31 -29.93 -3.94
N THR A 17 17.93 -31.15 -4.30
CA THR A 17 17.07 -31.42 -5.45
C THR A 17 15.68 -30.86 -5.19
N GLY A 18 15.13 -31.08 -4.00
CA GLY A 18 13.81 -30.57 -3.60
C GLY A 18 13.73 -29.04 -3.68
N GLU A 19 14.74 -28.36 -3.14
CA GLU A 19 14.84 -26.90 -3.21
C GLU A 19 14.92 -26.37 -4.65
N VAL A 20 15.75 -26.99 -5.49
CA VAL A 20 15.92 -26.60 -6.91
C VAL A 20 14.61 -26.77 -7.69
N GLU A 21 13.91 -27.88 -7.52
CA GLU A 21 12.63 -28.11 -8.22
C GLU A 21 11.53 -27.19 -7.68
N ALA A 22 11.46 -26.93 -6.38
CA ALA A 22 10.53 -25.97 -5.80
C ALA A 22 10.78 -24.54 -6.33
N LYS A 23 12.05 -24.11 -6.45
CA LYS A 23 12.42 -22.83 -7.07
C LYS A 23 11.97 -22.73 -8.53
N LYS A 24 12.14 -23.78 -9.33
CA LYS A 24 11.65 -23.81 -10.72
C LYS A 24 10.13 -23.71 -10.80
N ALA A 25 9.42 -24.45 -9.96
CA ALA A 25 7.95 -24.41 -9.91
C ALA A 25 7.43 -23.04 -9.46
N ALA A 26 8.03 -22.46 -8.44
CA ALA A 26 7.66 -21.13 -7.95
C ALA A 26 7.94 -20.04 -8.98
N ALA A 27 9.08 -20.08 -9.66
CA ALA A 27 9.41 -19.16 -10.76
C ALA A 27 8.41 -19.27 -11.93
N PHE A 28 7.95 -20.50 -12.26
CA PHE A 28 6.92 -20.69 -13.28
C PHE A 28 5.59 -20.01 -12.90
N ILE A 29 5.14 -20.18 -11.63
CA ILE A 29 3.92 -19.52 -11.13
C ILE A 29 4.06 -18.00 -11.15
N GLN A 30 5.20 -17.46 -10.71
CA GLN A 30 5.46 -16.02 -10.73
C GLN A 30 5.50 -15.46 -12.15
N LYS A 31 6.10 -16.20 -13.10
CA LYS A 31 6.10 -15.82 -14.51
C LYS A 31 4.69 -15.77 -15.12
N ALA A 32 3.78 -16.60 -14.61
CA ALA A 32 2.36 -16.58 -14.97
C ALA A 32 1.55 -15.50 -14.21
N GLY A 33 2.19 -14.65 -13.41
CA GLY A 33 1.54 -13.59 -12.65
C GLY A 33 0.92 -14.03 -11.31
N GLY A 34 1.20 -15.28 -10.87
CA GLY A 34 0.75 -15.80 -9.58
C GLY A 34 1.72 -15.46 -8.44
N HIS A 35 1.28 -15.67 -7.21
CA HIS A 35 2.10 -15.54 -6.00
C HIS A 35 2.60 -16.93 -5.56
N ALA A 36 3.91 -17.09 -5.36
CA ALA A 36 4.50 -18.35 -4.93
C ALA A 36 5.51 -18.11 -3.80
N GLU A 37 5.48 -19.00 -2.81
CA GLU A 37 6.45 -19.09 -1.72
C GLU A 37 7.02 -20.49 -1.65
N ILE A 38 8.23 -20.63 -1.13
CA ILE A 38 8.86 -21.91 -0.85
C ILE A 38 9.12 -21.98 0.64
N GLN A 39 8.74 -23.08 1.26
CA GLN A 39 9.03 -23.38 2.66
C GLN A 39 9.77 -24.70 2.75
N MET A 40 10.77 -24.78 3.60
CA MET A 40 11.52 -26.01 3.86
C MET A 40 11.89 -26.09 5.35
N PRO A 41 12.08 -27.29 5.90
CA PRO A 41 12.56 -27.45 7.27
C PRO A 41 13.91 -26.77 7.49
N GLU A 42 14.14 -26.14 8.63
CA GLU A 42 15.46 -25.60 9.00
C GLU A 42 16.47 -26.72 9.25
N THR A 43 16.02 -27.86 9.76
CA THR A 43 16.81 -29.06 9.95
C THR A 43 16.76 -29.99 8.76
N LYS A 44 17.80 -30.81 8.54
CA LYS A 44 17.82 -31.78 7.45
C LYS A 44 16.67 -32.78 7.56
N GLY A 45 16.07 -33.09 6.42
CA GLY A 45 14.98 -34.03 6.30
C GLY A 45 13.84 -33.52 5.38
N ASP A 46 12.89 -34.38 5.09
CA ASP A 46 11.67 -33.97 4.40
C ASP A 46 10.54 -33.58 5.39
N TYR A 47 9.48 -33.02 4.86
CA TYR A 47 8.29 -32.64 5.65
C TYR A 47 7.65 -33.84 6.35
N ASN A 48 7.70 -35.05 5.75
CA ASN A 48 7.12 -36.25 6.28
C ASN A 48 7.97 -36.85 7.41
N ASP A 49 9.29 -36.72 7.33
CA ASP A 49 10.22 -37.13 8.40
C ASP A 49 9.88 -36.41 9.70
N HIS A 50 9.61 -35.11 9.64
CA HIS A 50 9.26 -34.30 10.80
C HIS A 50 7.83 -34.56 11.32
N LYS A 51 6.94 -35.14 10.51
CA LYS A 51 5.56 -35.37 10.88
C LYS A 51 5.32 -36.77 11.49
N ASN A 52 6.13 -37.74 11.11
CA ASN A 52 5.89 -39.14 11.42
C ASN A 52 6.91 -39.77 12.43
N ASP A 53 7.97 -39.06 12.79
CA ASP A 53 9.02 -39.65 13.63
C ASP A 53 8.87 -39.27 15.10
N GLU A 54 8.66 -40.30 15.95
CA GLU A 54 8.85 -40.23 17.40
C GLU A 54 10.32 -39.97 17.80
N ALA A 55 11.24 -39.91 16.82
CA ALA A 55 12.68 -39.80 17.04
C ALA A 55 13.23 -38.37 16.95
N ILE A 56 12.45 -37.41 16.41
CA ILE A 56 12.87 -36.00 16.35
C ILE A 56 12.07 -35.22 17.40
N GLU A 57 12.62 -35.10 18.60
CA GLU A 57 12.11 -34.19 19.62
C GLU A 57 12.39 -32.75 19.17
N GLY A 58 11.41 -32.10 18.50
CA GLY A 58 11.46 -30.70 18.12
C GLY A 58 10.24 -30.27 17.36
N GLU A 59 9.86 -29.01 17.53
CA GLU A 59 8.83 -28.36 16.71
C GLU A 59 9.37 -28.20 15.29
N LEU A 60 8.57 -28.55 14.25
CA LEU A 60 8.94 -28.33 12.86
C LEU A 60 9.03 -26.83 12.58
N ILE A 61 10.24 -26.31 12.49
CA ILE A 61 10.50 -24.93 12.11
C ILE A 61 10.69 -24.87 10.60
N LEU A 62 9.86 -24.10 9.92
CA LEU A 62 9.92 -23.87 8.49
C LEU A 62 10.58 -22.51 8.22
N GLN A 63 11.54 -22.49 7.29
CA GLN A 63 12.13 -21.28 6.77
C GLN A 63 11.58 -20.97 5.38
N ASN A 64 11.43 -19.68 5.06
CA ASN A 64 11.13 -19.25 3.73
C ASN A 64 12.39 -19.25 2.87
N VAL A 65 12.29 -19.80 1.68
CA VAL A 65 13.36 -19.80 0.68
C VAL A 65 13.07 -18.76 -0.38
N ASP A 66 14.05 -17.92 -0.66
CA ASP A 66 13.92 -16.90 -1.71
C ASP A 66 13.71 -17.55 -3.07
N VAL A 67 12.61 -17.16 -3.73
CA VAL A 67 12.31 -17.58 -5.08
C VAL A 67 12.95 -16.59 -6.05
N PRO A 68 13.93 -17.01 -6.85
CA PRO A 68 14.52 -16.11 -7.83
C PRO A 68 13.46 -15.67 -8.86
N VAL A 69 13.25 -14.38 -8.96
CA VAL A 69 12.38 -13.82 -9.99
C VAL A 69 13.19 -13.67 -11.28
N GLU A 70 12.97 -14.59 -12.23
CA GLU A 70 13.57 -14.47 -13.57
C GLU A 70 12.77 -13.48 -14.41
N PHE A 71 13.47 -12.57 -15.07
CA PHE A 71 12.90 -11.64 -16.03
C PHE A 71 13.72 -11.64 -17.31
N ASP A 72 13.02 -11.76 -18.44
CA ASP A 72 13.67 -11.73 -19.76
C ASP A 72 13.85 -10.29 -20.24
N PHE A 73 15.03 -9.74 -19.96
CA PHE A 73 15.36 -8.35 -20.28
C PHE A 73 15.58 -8.14 -21.77
N LEU A 74 14.92 -7.16 -22.34
CA LEU A 74 15.00 -6.80 -23.73
C LEU A 74 16.41 -6.31 -24.11
N ARG A 75 16.95 -6.86 -25.20
CA ARG A 75 18.28 -6.53 -25.74
C ARG A 75 18.19 -6.13 -27.21
N ASN A 76 19.16 -5.34 -27.65
CA ASN A 76 19.33 -5.06 -29.08
C ASN A 76 20.08 -6.20 -29.78
N ALA A 77 20.26 -6.09 -31.11
CA ALA A 77 20.94 -7.10 -31.92
C ALA A 77 22.42 -7.34 -31.51
N SER A 78 23.05 -6.40 -30.80
CA SER A 78 24.41 -6.54 -30.25
C SER A 78 24.45 -7.08 -28.84
N GLY A 79 23.30 -7.52 -28.27
CA GLY A 79 23.20 -8.11 -26.94
C GLY A 79 23.15 -7.09 -25.79
N ARG A 80 23.14 -5.77 -26.08
CA ARG A 80 23.06 -4.73 -25.04
C ARG A 80 21.62 -4.52 -24.59
N PHE A 81 21.42 -4.31 -23.28
CA PHE A 81 20.10 -3.99 -22.75
C PHE A 81 19.54 -2.69 -23.33
N LEU A 82 18.24 -2.70 -23.59
CA LEU A 82 17.50 -1.54 -24.09
C LEU A 82 17.05 -0.65 -22.94
N ASN A 83 17.03 0.66 -23.17
CA ASN A 83 16.45 1.64 -22.24
C ASN A 83 14.93 1.71 -22.46
N THR A 84 14.18 0.77 -21.88
CA THR A 84 12.73 0.64 -22.03
C THR A 84 12.03 0.56 -20.69
N LYS A 85 10.74 0.95 -20.67
CA LYS A 85 9.91 0.80 -19.46
C LYS A 85 9.83 -0.66 -18.98
N ASP A 86 9.83 -1.60 -19.94
CA ASP A 86 9.72 -3.04 -19.63
C ASP A 86 10.97 -3.55 -18.91
N ASN A 87 12.16 -3.11 -19.34
CA ASN A 87 13.40 -3.45 -18.63
C ASN A 87 13.44 -2.82 -17.24
N ILE A 88 13.00 -1.56 -17.07
CA ILE A 88 12.89 -0.96 -15.73
C ILE A 88 11.84 -1.70 -14.90
N GLY A 89 10.67 -2.03 -15.46
CA GLY A 89 9.67 -2.87 -14.80
C GLY A 89 10.21 -4.23 -14.37
N GLY A 90 11.10 -4.82 -15.18
CA GLY A 90 11.84 -6.04 -14.86
C GLY A 90 12.74 -5.87 -13.62
N VAL A 91 13.49 -4.76 -13.55
CA VAL A 91 14.32 -4.44 -12.36
C VAL A 91 13.45 -4.32 -11.10
N LEU A 92 12.34 -3.59 -11.19
CA LEU A 92 11.41 -3.46 -10.07
C LEU A 92 10.91 -4.83 -9.61
N LYS A 93 10.49 -5.67 -10.57
CA LYS A 93 9.96 -7.01 -10.29
C LYS A 93 11.02 -7.93 -9.65
N VAL A 94 12.23 -7.96 -10.20
CA VAL A 94 13.34 -8.78 -9.69
C VAL A 94 13.69 -8.41 -8.25
N HIS A 95 13.59 -7.13 -7.91
CA HIS A 95 13.93 -6.62 -6.59
C HIS A 95 12.71 -6.40 -5.66
N GLY A 96 11.53 -6.84 -6.06
CA GLY A 96 10.30 -6.70 -5.26
C GLY A 96 9.89 -5.26 -4.97
N VAL A 97 10.33 -4.29 -5.79
CA VAL A 97 10.02 -2.88 -5.62
C VAL A 97 8.59 -2.60 -6.05
N ASP A 98 7.76 -2.09 -5.15
CA ASP A 98 6.40 -1.66 -5.46
C ASP A 98 6.35 -0.14 -5.69
N VAL A 99 5.76 0.26 -6.82
CA VAL A 99 5.62 1.66 -7.22
C VAL A 99 4.15 1.97 -7.40
N ARG A 100 3.63 2.88 -6.58
CA ARG A 100 2.22 3.23 -6.55
C ARG A 100 2.02 4.73 -6.66
N TYR A 101 0.91 5.13 -7.26
CA TYR A 101 0.44 6.51 -7.23
C TYR A 101 -0.71 6.64 -6.23
N ASN A 102 -0.46 7.33 -5.12
CA ASN A 102 -1.45 7.61 -4.09
C ASN A 102 -2.41 8.71 -4.59
N VAL A 103 -3.65 8.33 -4.92
CA VAL A 103 -4.64 9.25 -5.49
C VAL A 103 -5.14 10.29 -4.47
N ILE A 104 -5.00 10.04 -3.17
CA ILE A 104 -5.32 11.02 -2.12
C ILE A 104 -4.19 12.04 -2.01
N LYS A 105 -2.96 11.59 -1.74
CA LYS A 105 -1.79 12.49 -1.57
C LYS A 105 -1.29 13.13 -2.85
N LYS A 106 -1.79 12.68 -4.02
CA LYS A 106 -1.39 13.15 -5.35
C LYS A 106 0.11 13.01 -5.60
N LYS A 107 0.71 11.91 -5.12
CA LYS A 107 2.14 11.65 -5.29
C LYS A 107 2.44 10.17 -5.46
N MET A 108 3.61 9.90 -6.05
CA MET A 108 4.16 8.56 -6.18
C MET A 108 4.72 8.11 -4.83
N GLU A 109 4.47 6.87 -4.49
CA GLU A 109 5.04 6.18 -3.34
C GLU A 109 5.79 4.95 -3.84
N ILE A 110 7.01 4.78 -3.37
CA ILE A 110 7.91 3.69 -3.77
C ILE A 110 8.24 2.90 -2.51
N ASP A 111 7.96 1.61 -2.52
CA ASP A 111 8.32 0.70 -1.44
C ASP A 111 9.42 -0.25 -1.91
N ILE A 112 10.55 -0.22 -1.22
CA ILE A 112 11.72 -1.06 -1.50
C ILE A 112 11.92 -1.98 -0.31
N PRO A 113 11.83 -3.31 -0.50
CA PRO A 113 12.03 -4.27 0.58
C PRO A 113 13.34 -4.03 1.35
N ASP A 114 13.27 -4.16 2.65
CA ASP A 114 14.40 -4.08 3.59
C ASP A 114 15.12 -2.73 3.66
N MET A 115 14.57 -1.68 3.01
CA MET A 115 15.14 -0.34 3.04
C MET A 115 14.28 0.64 3.81
N LYS A 116 14.92 1.45 4.65
CA LYS A 116 14.30 2.54 5.39
C LYS A 116 15.02 3.84 5.08
N PHE A 117 14.30 4.80 4.53
CA PHE A 117 14.80 6.12 4.22
C PHE A 117 14.25 7.17 5.19
N ILE A 118 14.93 8.31 5.27
CA ILE A 118 14.43 9.48 5.98
C ILE A 118 13.16 9.95 5.26
N ALA A 119 12.09 10.19 5.99
CA ALA A 119 10.76 10.46 5.44
C ALA A 119 10.74 11.58 4.38
N ASP A 120 11.45 12.67 4.65
CA ASP A 120 11.50 13.84 3.75
C ASP A 120 12.31 13.58 2.47
N MET A 121 13.20 12.58 2.48
CA MET A 121 14.07 12.22 1.35
C MET A 121 13.66 10.91 0.69
N HIS A 122 12.58 10.30 1.13
CA HIS A 122 12.20 8.95 0.75
C HIS A 122 12.09 8.76 -0.77
N GLU A 123 11.43 9.67 -1.48
CA GLU A 123 11.26 9.59 -2.93
C GLU A 123 12.61 9.68 -3.66
N GLU A 124 13.44 10.66 -3.31
CA GLU A 124 14.76 10.86 -3.93
C GLU A 124 15.68 9.66 -3.66
N ALA A 125 15.73 9.20 -2.41
CA ALA A 125 16.57 8.06 -2.02
C ALA A 125 16.11 6.77 -2.71
N SER A 126 14.80 6.55 -2.84
CA SER A 126 14.26 5.41 -3.56
C SER A 126 14.62 5.43 -5.05
N LEU A 127 14.62 6.61 -5.67
CA LEU A 127 15.03 6.75 -7.08
C LEU A 127 16.50 6.41 -7.26
N ILE A 128 17.38 6.93 -6.40
CA ILE A 128 18.82 6.63 -6.44
C ILE A 128 19.05 5.12 -6.28
N GLU A 129 18.38 4.47 -5.35
CA GLU A 129 18.49 3.04 -5.14
C GLU A 129 18.05 2.22 -6.37
N ILE A 130 16.95 2.60 -7.02
CA ILE A 130 16.51 1.94 -8.26
C ILE A 130 17.54 2.15 -9.39
N GLU A 131 18.09 3.35 -9.50
CA GLU A 131 19.15 3.65 -10.48
C GLU A 131 20.40 2.79 -10.23
N ASP A 132 20.83 2.66 -8.98
CA ASP A 132 21.97 1.80 -8.61
C ASP A 132 21.70 0.32 -8.93
N ARG A 133 20.51 -0.18 -8.69
CA ARG A 133 20.12 -1.55 -9.09
C ARG A 133 20.18 -1.72 -10.61
N CYS A 134 19.72 -0.73 -11.36
CA CYS A 134 19.86 -0.75 -12.82
C CYS A 134 21.34 -0.79 -13.26
N ILE A 135 22.19 0.03 -12.64
CA ILE A 135 23.64 0.07 -12.94
C ILE A 135 24.27 -1.29 -12.66
N ASN A 136 24.01 -1.88 -11.51
CA ASN A 136 24.54 -3.18 -11.09
C ASN A 136 24.13 -4.31 -12.05
N MET A 137 22.96 -4.19 -12.67
CA MET A 137 22.47 -5.13 -13.70
C MET A 137 22.91 -4.76 -15.12
N GLY A 138 23.63 -3.66 -15.34
CA GLY A 138 24.04 -3.16 -16.64
C GLY A 138 22.88 -2.61 -17.48
N ILE A 139 21.75 -2.23 -16.85
CA ILE A 139 20.56 -1.74 -17.53
C ILE A 139 20.62 -0.19 -17.61
N PRO A 140 20.37 0.41 -18.78
CA PRO A 140 20.33 1.86 -18.92
C PRO A 140 19.24 2.48 -18.03
N HIS A 141 19.61 3.53 -17.25
CA HIS A 141 18.77 4.09 -16.18
C HIS A 141 18.38 5.56 -16.40
N THR A 142 18.78 6.18 -17.50
CA THR A 142 18.60 7.63 -17.73
C THR A 142 17.13 8.11 -17.74
N LYS A 143 16.16 7.20 -17.85
CA LYS A 143 14.71 7.50 -17.86
C LYS A 143 13.94 6.82 -16.73
N VAL A 144 14.61 6.37 -15.67
CA VAL A 144 13.95 5.68 -14.54
C VAL A 144 12.78 6.51 -14.03
N ARG A 145 12.99 7.75 -13.65
CA ARG A 145 11.92 8.64 -13.12
C ARG A 145 10.69 8.75 -14.05
N ASP A 146 10.88 8.80 -15.36
CA ASP A 146 9.78 8.91 -16.31
C ASP A 146 9.05 7.57 -16.49
N TYR A 147 9.80 6.47 -16.50
CA TYR A 147 9.20 5.14 -16.60
C TYR A 147 8.43 4.76 -15.34
N LEU A 148 8.89 5.15 -14.15
CA LEU A 148 8.16 4.91 -12.91
C LEU A 148 6.77 5.57 -12.92
N LYS A 149 6.60 6.76 -13.53
CA LYS A 149 5.29 7.41 -13.69
C LYS A 149 4.31 6.59 -14.53
N VAL A 150 4.84 5.80 -15.48
CA VAL A 150 4.02 4.94 -16.36
C VAL A 150 3.77 3.57 -15.72
N LEU A 151 4.72 3.10 -14.91
CA LEU A 151 4.67 1.80 -14.26
C LEU A 151 3.89 1.84 -12.93
N ALA A 152 3.78 3.02 -12.30
CA ALA A 152 3.05 3.18 -11.05
C ALA A 152 1.58 2.77 -11.23
N ARG A 153 1.11 1.86 -10.37
CA ARG A 153 -0.32 1.57 -10.28
C ARG A 153 -1.01 2.58 -9.38
N GLU A 154 -2.16 3.04 -9.80
CA GLU A 154 -2.99 3.88 -8.94
C GLU A 154 -3.55 3.07 -7.78
N TYR A 155 -3.60 3.68 -6.60
CA TYR A 155 -4.27 3.12 -5.45
C TYR A 155 -4.88 4.22 -4.58
N ASN A 156 -5.98 3.89 -3.93
CA ASN A 156 -6.65 4.76 -3.00
C ASN A 156 -6.55 4.17 -1.59
N PRO A 157 -5.65 4.70 -0.73
CA PRO A 157 -5.42 4.13 0.59
C PRO A 157 -6.64 4.23 1.52
N VAL A 158 -7.52 5.21 1.30
CA VAL A 158 -8.76 5.35 2.08
C VAL A 158 -9.77 4.28 1.68
N LYS A 159 -9.95 4.07 0.37
CA LYS A 159 -10.82 3.01 -0.15
C LYS A 159 -10.32 1.62 0.30
N GLU A 160 -9.01 1.35 0.13
CA GLU A 160 -8.41 0.08 0.58
C GLU A 160 -8.60 -0.14 2.08
N TRP A 161 -8.52 0.92 2.89
CA TRP A 161 -8.79 0.83 4.33
C TRP A 161 -10.27 0.56 4.65
N ILE A 162 -11.20 1.22 3.96
CA ILE A 162 -12.64 0.96 4.15
C ILE A 162 -12.99 -0.48 3.75
N ASP A 163 -12.39 -0.98 2.66
CA ASP A 163 -12.63 -2.32 2.13
C ASP A 163 -11.85 -3.43 2.87
N SER A 164 -10.92 -3.07 3.78
CA SER A 164 -10.02 -4.03 4.44
C SER A 164 -10.75 -5.03 5.33
N GLU A 165 -11.90 -4.64 5.87
CA GLU A 165 -12.74 -5.50 6.70
C GLU A 165 -14.19 -5.48 6.20
N PRO A 166 -14.80 -6.65 5.94
CA PRO A 166 -16.21 -6.73 5.58
C PRO A 166 -17.08 -6.31 6.77
N TRP A 167 -18.24 -5.72 6.47
CA TRP A 167 -19.20 -5.39 7.51
C TRP A 167 -19.68 -6.64 8.26
N ASP A 168 -19.54 -6.63 9.58
CA ASP A 168 -19.92 -7.71 10.50
C ASP A 168 -21.41 -7.75 10.86
N GLY A 169 -22.22 -6.85 10.30
CA GLY A 169 -23.65 -6.73 10.57
C GLY A 169 -23.99 -5.87 11.81
N VAL A 170 -23.00 -5.31 12.51
CA VAL A 170 -23.23 -4.50 13.71
C VAL A 170 -23.36 -3.03 13.36
N ASP A 171 -24.50 -2.40 13.69
CA ASP A 171 -24.69 -0.95 13.54
C ASP A 171 -23.98 -0.18 14.65
N ARG A 172 -22.86 0.46 14.29
CA ARG A 172 -22.05 1.30 15.22
C ARG A 172 -22.35 2.79 15.09
N LEU A 173 -23.29 3.17 14.21
CA LEU A 173 -23.64 4.59 14.02
C LEU A 173 -24.23 5.24 15.27
N PRO A 174 -25.08 4.57 16.07
CA PRO A 174 -25.59 5.16 17.31
C PRO A 174 -24.46 5.55 18.28
N ASP A 175 -23.45 4.69 18.47
CA ASP A 175 -22.29 4.97 19.32
C ASP A 175 -21.45 6.12 18.76
N PHE A 176 -21.25 6.14 17.46
CA PHE A 176 -20.57 7.24 16.78
C PHE A 176 -21.30 8.57 16.99
N PHE A 177 -22.62 8.61 16.82
CA PHE A 177 -23.41 9.81 17.03
C PHE A 177 -23.41 10.28 18.49
N SER A 178 -23.34 9.34 19.44
CA SER A 178 -23.27 9.65 20.87
C SER A 178 -21.93 10.27 21.29
N SER A 179 -20.88 10.08 20.48
CA SER A 179 -19.54 10.64 20.75
C SER A 179 -19.49 12.17 20.67
N LEU A 180 -20.52 12.82 20.08
CA LEU A 180 -20.68 14.26 20.03
C LEU A 180 -21.91 14.68 20.86
N THR A 181 -21.69 15.56 21.85
CA THR A 181 -22.76 16.21 22.62
C THR A 181 -23.11 17.55 21.97
N THR A 182 -24.38 17.86 21.87
CA THR A 182 -24.87 19.14 21.32
C THR A 182 -26.14 19.58 22.09
N GLU A 183 -26.40 20.88 22.05
CA GLU A 183 -27.65 21.47 22.54
C GLU A 183 -28.79 21.38 21.50
N GLU A 184 -28.43 21.08 20.23
CA GLU A 184 -29.39 20.85 19.15
C GLU A 184 -30.13 19.51 19.32
N SER A 185 -31.24 19.33 18.57
CA SER A 185 -31.97 18.06 18.63
C SER A 185 -31.11 16.88 18.19
N ALA A 186 -31.22 15.77 18.91
CA ALA A 186 -30.49 14.53 18.58
C ALA A 186 -30.76 14.10 17.14
N GLN A 187 -32.01 14.23 16.67
CA GLN A 187 -32.39 13.87 15.29
C GLN A 187 -31.67 14.72 14.22
N LEU A 188 -31.54 16.04 14.45
CA LEU A 188 -30.80 16.91 13.54
C LEU A 188 -29.32 16.53 13.51
N LYS A 189 -28.70 16.34 14.67
CA LYS A 189 -27.31 15.92 14.79
C LYS A 189 -27.05 14.60 14.03
N GLU A 190 -27.84 13.58 14.29
CA GLU A 190 -27.69 12.27 13.64
C GLU A 190 -27.86 12.36 12.12
N MET A 191 -28.84 13.13 11.65
CA MET A 191 -29.06 13.33 10.23
C MET A 191 -27.87 14.02 9.55
N LEU A 192 -27.32 15.08 10.16
CA LEU A 192 -26.17 15.80 9.62
C LEU A 192 -24.91 14.94 9.61
N LEU A 193 -24.62 14.24 10.70
CA LEU A 193 -23.46 13.34 10.80
C LEU A 193 -23.56 12.18 9.83
N ARG A 194 -24.75 11.58 9.67
CA ARG A 194 -24.97 10.49 8.69
C ARG A 194 -24.73 10.97 7.27
N LYS A 195 -25.28 12.12 6.89
CA LYS A 195 -25.06 12.70 5.55
C LYS A 195 -23.58 13.00 5.30
N TRP A 196 -22.91 13.57 6.30
CA TRP A 196 -21.48 13.87 6.20
C TRP A 196 -20.63 12.60 6.06
N LEU A 197 -20.91 11.53 6.82
CA LEU A 197 -20.20 10.26 6.67
C LEU A 197 -20.40 9.65 5.30
N ILE A 198 -21.63 9.66 4.78
CA ILE A 198 -21.92 9.19 3.41
C ILE A 198 -21.10 10.00 2.40
N ALA A 199 -21.04 11.32 2.56
CA ALA A 199 -20.24 12.20 1.72
C ALA A 199 -18.73 11.87 1.79
N CYS A 200 -18.20 11.59 2.98
CA CYS A 200 -16.80 11.17 3.14
C CYS A 200 -16.51 9.85 2.41
N VAL A 201 -17.40 8.86 2.54
CA VAL A 201 -17.25 7.58 1.82
C VAL A 201 -17.38 7.79 0.32
N ALA A 202 -18.39 8.53 -0.15
CA ALA A 202 -18.55 8.85 -1.57
C ALA A 202 -17.29 9.51 -2.15
N ALA A 203 -16.72 10.48 -1.43
CA ALA A 203 -15.47 11.14 -1.85
C ALA A 203 -14.27 10.19 -1.98
N ALA A 204 -14.26 9.07 -1.24
CA ALA A 204 -13.22 8.05 -1.36
C ALA A 204 -13.44 7.09 -2.55
N TYR A 205 -14.69 6.89 -2.99
CA TYR A 205 -15.03 5.90 -4.02
C TYR A 205 -15.23 6.51 -5.41
N GLU A 206 -15.61 7.77 -5.51
CA GLU A 206 -15.90 8.43 -6.78
C GLU A 206 -14.62 8.93 -7.46
N GLU A 207 -14.24 8.27 -8.55
CA GLU A 207 -12.99 8.58 -9.29
C GLU A 207 -13.03 9.94 -9.97
N ASN A 208 -14.19 10.39 -10.40
CA ASN A 208 -14.38 11.64 -11.13
C ASN A 208 -14.75 12.83 -10.23
N GLY A 209 -14.64 12.63 -8.91
CA GLY A 209 -15.08 13.61 -7.91
C GLY A 209 -16.55 13.48 -7.55
N VAL A 210 -16.91 14.08 -6.44
CA VAL A 210 -18.28 14.07 -5.90
C VAL A 210 -18.73 15.49 -5.63
N GLU A 211 -19.98 15.81 -5.97
CA GLU A 211 -20.61 17.06 -5.58
C GLU A 211 -21.13 16.93 -4.14
N LEU A 212 -20.57 17.70 -3.23
CA LEU A 212 -20.97 17.73 -1.82
C LEU A 212 -21.78 19.00 -1.55
N GLU A 213 -23.04 18.83 -1.11
CA GLU A 213 -23.96 19.95 -0.88
C GLU A 213 -23.78 20.64 0.47
N GLY A 214 -22.85 20.19 1.32
CA GLY A 214 -22.71 20.74 2.65
C GLY A 214 -21.34 20.52 3.30
N ILE A 215 -21.05 21.37 4.27
CA ILE A 215 -19.90 21.29 5.14
C ILE A 215 -20.41 21.02 6.56
N LEU A 216 -19.81 20.03 7.26
CA LEU A 216 -20.11 19.82 8.66
C LEU A 216 -19.41 20.90 9.51
N VAL A 217 -20.18 21.68 10.26
CA VAL A 217 -19.66 22.72 11.15
C VAL A 217 -19.84 22.29 12.60
N LEU A 218 -18.72 22.19 13.34
CA LEU A 218 -18.72 21.98 14.79
C LEU A 218 -18.41 23.29 15.51
N GLN A 219 -19.42 23.91 16.07
CA GLN A 219 -19.28 25.13 16.88
C GLN A 219 -19.18 24.79 18.37
N GLY A 220 -18.33 25.49 19.09
CA GLY A 220 -18.16 25.31 20.54
C GLY A 220 -16.86 25.90 21.05
N ALA A 221 -16.71 25.99 22.37
CA ALA A 221 -15.55 26.57 23.02
C ALA A 221 -14.22 25.88 22.60
N GLN A 222 -13.12 26.60 22.71
CA GLN A 222 -11.79 26.05 22.50
C GLN A 222 -11.51 24.93 23.51
N GLY A 223 -10.76 23.91 23.12
CA GLY A 223 -10.34 22.81 24.00
C GLY A 223 -11.36 21.66 24.14
N LEU A 224 -12.53 21.71 23.50
CA LEU A 224 -13.53 20.63 23.53
C LEU A 224 -13.17 19.39 22.69
N GLY A 225 -12.01 19.37 22.07
CA GLY A 225 -11.54 18.20 21.32
C GLY A 225 -12.13 18.04 19.92
N LYS A 226 -12.69 19.08 19.30
CA LYS A 226 -13.28 19.04 17.95
C LYS A 226 -12.32 18.48 16.91
N THR A 227 -11.13 19.04 16.80
CA THR A 227 -10.06 18.55 15.89
C THR A 227 -9.63 17.12 16.24
N LEU A 228 -9.50 16.79 17.53
CA LEU A 228 -9.12 15.44 17.95
C LEU A 228 -10.17 14.38 17.56
N TRP A 229 -11.46 14.76 17.53
CA TRP A 229 -12.53 13.88 17.08
C TRP A 229 -12.34 13.49 15.60
N PHE A 230 -12.04 14.44 14.72
CA PHE A 230 -11.73 14.16 13.32
C PHE A 230 -10.44 13.34 13.16
N LYS A 231 -9.40 13.64 13.97
CA LYS A 231 -8.16 12.86 13.95
C LYS A 231 -8.39 11.38 14.22
N ARG A 232 -9.21 11.08 15.24
CA ARG A 232 -9.54 9.69 15.60
C ARG A 232 -10.29 8.97 14.49
N LEU A 233 -11.18 9.68 13.80
CA LEU A 233 -11.91 9.11 12.65
C LEU A 233 -11.00 8.78 11.48
N CYS A 234 -9.98 9.61 11.22
CA CYS A 234 -9.07 9.46 10.08
C CYS A 234 -7.88 8.54 10.35
N ASP A 235 -7.86 7.84 11.48
CA ASP A 235 -6.66 7.14 11.95
C ASP A 235 -5.42 8.06 11.98
N TYR A 236 -5.11 8.53 13.16
CA TYR A 236 -4.17 9.59 13.54
C TYR A 236 -2.84 9.63 12.76
N ASN A 237 -2.34 8.48 12.28
CA ASN A 237 -1.01 8.36 11.66
C ASN A 237 -1.00 8.32 10.12
N LYS A 238 -2.18 8.30 9.47
CA LYS A 238 -2.23 8.09 8.00
C LYS A 238 -2.10 9.37 7.18
N GLY A 239 -2.15 10.55 7.81
CA GLY A 239 -2.04 11.85 7.12
C GLY A 239 -3.18 12.10 6.14
N TRP A 240 -4.40 11.65 6.49
CA TRP A 240 -5.60 11.85 5.68
C TRP A 240 -6.39 13.09 6.07
N LEU A 241 -6.11 13.66 7.25
CA LEU A 241 -6.70 14.91 7.74
C LEU A 241 -5.72 16.06 7.53
N LEU A 242 -6.17 17.13 6.90
CA LEU A 242 -5.52 18.43 6.92
C LEU A 242 -6.16 19.30 7.98
N GLU A 243 -5.36 19.72 8.98
CA GLU A 243 -5.84 20.52 10.12
C GLU A 243 -5.64 22.01 9.87
N GLY A 244 -6.60 22.81 10.36
CA GLY A 244 -6.50 24.27 10.41
C GLY A 244 -6.20 24.91 9.05
N ALA A 245 -6.71 24.32 7.98
CA ALA A 245 -6.47 24.84 6.64
C ALA A 245 -7.17 26.17 6.42
N THR A 246 -6.48 27.08 5.76
CA THR A 246 -7.10 28.26 5.14
C THR A 246 -7.24 27.98 3.65
N LEU A 247 -8.45 27.88 3.15
CA LEU A 247 -8.71 27.63 1.73
C LEU A 247 -8.81 28.93 0.97
N ASN A 248 -7.83 29.21 0.11
CA ASN A 248 -7.89 30.30 -0.84
C ASN A 248 -8.03 29.74 -2.27
N PRO A 249 -9.22 29.83 -2.89
CA PRO A 249 -9.46 29.31 -4.23
C PRO A 249 -8.57 29.92 -5.33
N SER A 250 -8.05 31.12 -5.11
CA SER A 250 -7.15 31.80 -6.05
C SER A 250 -5.69 31.37 -5.91
N ASP A 251 -5.34 30.69 -4.83
CA ASP A 251 -4.00 30.15 -4.58
C ASP A 251 -3.96 28.66 -4.91
N LYS A 252 -3.22 28.31 -5.96
CA LYS A 252 -3.08 26.92 -6.43
C LYS A 252 -2.47 25.99 -5.39
N ASP A 253 -1.56 26.46 -4.56
CA ASP A 253 -0.89 25.64 -3.54
C ASP A 253 -1.85 25.36 -2.38
N SER A 254 -2.66 26.33 -1.97
CA SER A 254 -3.75 26.17 -1.01
C SER A 254 -4.76 25.11 -1.49
N VAL A 255 -5.20 25.21 -2.74
CA VAL A 255 -6.13 24.23 -3.34
C VAL A 255 -5.47 22.86 -3.42
N LYS A 256 -4.23 22.76 -3.95
CA LYS A 256 -3.50 21.50 -4.05
C LYS A 256 -3.34 20.82 -2.70
N ARG A 257 -3.01 21.58 -1.67
CA ARG A 257 -2.89 21.07 -0.31
C ARG A 257 -4.21 20.51 0.21
N ALA A 258 -5.33 21.21 0.00
CA ALA A 258 -6.64 20.74 0.41
C ALA A 258 -7.03 19.43 -0.30
N VAL A 259 -6.93 19.37 -1.63
CA VAL A 259 -7.31 18.18 -2.42
C VAL A 259 -6.34 17.00 -2.28
N SER A 260 -5.27 17.16 -1.50
CA SER A 260 -4.31 16.09 -1.16
C SER A 260 -4.63 15.40 0.16
N HIS A 261 -5.81 15.62 0.72
CA HIS A 261 -6.29 14.98 1.94
C HIS A 261 -7.71 14.49 1.77
N TRP A 262 -8.07 13.46 2.51
CA TRP A 262 -9.44 12.92 2.49
C TRP A 262 -10.42 13.83 3.22
N ILE A 263 -10.03 14.31 4.39
CA ILE A 263 -10.81 15.26 5.21
C ILE A 263 -9.98 16.52 5.42
N VAL A 264 -10.64 17.67 5.30
CA VAL A 264 -10.01 18.97 5.49
C VAL A 264 -10.78 19.73 6.57
N GLU A 265 -10.10 20.05 7.66
CA GLU A 265 -10.60 20.96 8.67
C GLU A 265 -10.23 22.38 8.24
N LEU A 266 -11.23 23.17 7.93
CA LEU A 266 -11.04 24.60 7.73
C LEU A 266 -10.91 25.24 9.11
N GLY A 267 -9.88 26.04 9.29
CA GLY A 267 -9.67 26.83 10.48
C GLY A 267 -10.75 27.89 10.67
N GLU A 268 -10.45 28.93 11.37
CA GLU A 268 -11.39 30.01 11.63
C GLU A 268 -11.98 30.52 10.30
N ILE A 269 -13.30 30.32 10.16
CA ILE A 269 -14.07 30.90 9.05
C ILE A 269 -14.55 32.25 9.58
N GLU A 270 -13.88 33.32 9.13
CA GLU A 270 -14.33 34.70 9.38
C GLU A 270 -15.54 35.07 8.53
#